data_b0c549aabeaae6da6962016d58dbbf23
#
_entry.id   b0c549aabeaae6da6962016d58dbbf23
#
_cell.length_a   1.000
_cell.length_b   1.000
_cell.length_c   1.000
_cell.angle_alpha   90.00
_cell.angle_beta   90.00
_cell.angle_gamma   90.00
#
_symmetry.space_group_name_H-M   'P 1'
#
loop_
_entity.id
_entity.type
_entity.pdbx_description
1 polymer ?
#
loop_
_entity_poly.entity_id
_entity_poly.type
_entity_poly.pdbx_seq_one_letter_code
_entity_poly.pdbx_strand_id
1 'polypeptide(L)'
;YYSGEKAAEYDVAGRYIAYKSIFDQINEAGTGRAYYVSMFGTTHIDTFEELSATITNLCSMNERKFIYAYWHQPDTMIHNHGCKDEMVTKELRQIENEVEKMAGSLSDTLLVVTADHGHKDLGYYTLTDYPEIIKMLKRPPSIESRASAFYVRDEYMNEFPIEFINAFGNDFVLFSKEEVKQKRLF
;
A
#
# COMPACT_ATOMS: atom_id res chain seq x y z
N TYR A 1 -16.10 -11.91 -6.04
CA TYR A 1 -15.19 -12.05 -4.90
C TYR A 1 -14.25 -13.25 -5.06
N TYR A 2 -14.75 -14.37 -5.58
CA TYR A 2 -13.97 -15.61 -5.70
C TYR A 2 -13.54 -15.90 -7.15
N SER A 3 -14.14 -15.22 -8.12
CA SER A 3 -13.87 -15.44 -9.55
C SER A 3 -12.70 -14.61 -10.08
N GLY A 4 -12.25 -13.59 -9.35
CA GLY A 4 -11.29 -12.60 -9.84
C GLY A 4 -11.89 -11.61 -10.86
N GLU A 5 -13.19 -11.70 -11.14
CA GLU A 5 -13.88 -10.78 -12.04
C GLU A 5 -14.02 -9.38 -11.43
N LYS A 6 -14.13 -8.39 -12.29
CA LYS A 6 -14.38 -7.01 -11.84
C LYS A 6 -15.68 -6.93 -11.04
N ALA A 7 -15.61 -6.26 -9.90
CA ALA A 7 -16.77 -6.03 -9.05
C ALA A 7 -17.78 -5.05 -9.66
N ALA A 8 -17.33 -4.19 -10.58
CA ALA A 8 -18.13 -3.20 -11.28
C ALA A 8 -17.42 -2.73 -12.56
N GLU A 9 -18.19 -2.22 -13.52
CA GLU A 9 -17.69 -1.63 -14.77
C GLU A 9 -17.28 -0.15 -14.62
N TYR A 10 -17.23 0.35 -13.39
CA TYR A 10 -16.85 1.72 -13.07
C TYR A 10 -15.83 1.76 -11.93
N ASP A 11 -15.13 2.87 -11.77
CA ASP A 11 -14.25 3.11 -10.63
C ASP A 11 -15.07 3.21 -9.34
N VAL A 12 -15.04 2.10 -8.55
CA VAL A 12 -15.76 1.98 -7.29
C VAL A 12 -15.22 2.96 -6.25
N ALA A 13 -13.89 3.12 -6.18
CA ALA A 13 -13.27 4.03 -5.22
C ALA A 13 -13.66 5.48 -5.50
N GLY A 14 -13.50 5.95 -6.73
CA GLY A 14 -13.87 7.31 -7.13
C GLY A 14 -15.35 7.62 -6.95
N ARG A 15 -16.24 6.61 -7.07
CA ARG A 15 -17.67 6.80 -6.87
C ARG A 15 -18.11 6.89 -5.41
N TYR A 16 -17.49 6.11 -4.51
CA TYR A 16 -17.94 5.99 -3.11
C TYR A 16 -17.03 6.67 -2.12
N ILE A 17 -15.79 6.97 -2.51
CA ILE A 17 -14.79 7.69 -1.71
C ILE A 17 -14.44 8.98 -2.46
N ALA A 18 -15.42 9.87 -2.58
CA ALA A 18 -15.19 11.16 -3.23
C ALA A 18 -14.28 12.01 -2.34
N TYR A 19 -13.08 12.28 -2.82
CA TYR A 19 -12.14 13.20 -2.18
C TYR A 19 -11.44 14.06 -3.24
N LYS A 20 -11.00 15.22 -2.82
CA LYS A 20 -10.20 16.09 -3.64
C LYS A 20 -8.73 15.79 -3.39
N SER A 21 -8.04 15.29 -4.40
CA SER A 21 -6.64 14.93 -4.26
C SER A 21 -5.76 16.16 -3.97
N ILE A 22 -4.56 15.94 -3.43
CA ILE A 22 -3.58 17.03 -3.26
C ILE A 22 -3.20 17.67 -4.61
N PHE A 23 -3.19 16.88 -5.69
CA PHE A 23 -2.92 17.38 -7.03
C PHE A 23 -3.99 18.36 -7.49
N ASP A 24 -5.27 18.04 -7.28
CA ASP A 24 -6.39 18.92 -7.60
C ASP A 24 -6.31 20.21 -6.78
N GLN A 25 -6.04 20.10 -5.48
CA GLN A 25 -5.95 21.24 -4.59
C GLN A 25 -4.82 22.22 -5.02
N ILE A 26 -3.64 21.69 -5.36
CA ILE A 26 -2.50 22.51 -5.81
C ILE A 26 -2.81 23.18 -7.15
N ASN A 27 -3.33 22.41 -8.11
CA ASN A 27 -3.63 22.91 -9.45
C ASN A 27 -4.74 23.98 -9.42
N GLU A 28 -5.77 23.79 -8.62
CA GLU A 28 -6.86 24.77 -8.46
C GLU A 28 -6.42 26.04 -7.71
N ALA A 29 -5.49 25.92 -6.76
CA ALA A 29 -4.92 27.09 -6.09
C ALA A 29 -4.13 28.01 -7.03
N GLY A 30 -3.71 27.50 -8.20
CA GLY A 30 -3.03 28.28 -9.23
C GLY A 30 -1.65 28.81 -8.84
N THR A 31 -1.07 28.35 -7.72
CA THR A 31 0.24 28.79 -7.20
C THR A 31 1.40 27.93 -7.65
N GLY A 32 1.13 26.88 -8.43
CA GLY A 32 2.10 25.92 -8.95
C GLY A 32 1.37 24.80 -9.71
N ARG A 33 2.11 23.80 -10.14
CA ARG A 33 1.57 22.60 -10.81
C ARG A 33 1.90 21.35 -10.01
N ALA A 34 0.99 20.40 -9.99
CA ALA A 34 1.19 19.11 -9.38
C ALA A 34 1.33 18.03 -10.45
N TYR A 35 2.32 17.13 -10.27
CA TYR A 35 2.62 16.03 -11.17
C TYR A 35 2.59 14.71 -10.40
N TYR A 36 1.98 13.69 -10.99
CA TYR A 36 2.03 12.33 -10.49
C TYR A 36 2.81 11.45 -11.47
N VAL A 37 4.03 11.04 -11.07
CA VAL A 37 4.96 10.26 -11.88
C VAL A 37 5.01 8.84 -11.33
N SER A 38 4.49 7.88 -12.04
CA SER A 38 4.53 6.46 -11.71
C SER A 38 4.02 5.62 -12.88
N MET A 39 4.12 4.29 -12.79
CA MET A 39 3.44 3.39 -13.72
C MET A 39 1.90 3.51 -13.69
N PHE A 40 1.33 4.13 -12.62
CA PHE A 40 -0.11 4.38 -12.45
C PHE A 40 -0.45 5.87 -12.55
N GLY A 41 0.55 6.72 -12.71
CA GLY A 41 0.40 8.17 -12.68
C GLY A 41 -0.06 8.77 -14.01
N THR A 42 -0.40 10.05 -13.96
CA THR A 42 -0.70 10.84 -15.16
C THR A 42 0.53 11.03 -16.05
N THR A 43 1.72 10.95 -15.46
CA THR A 43 3.00 10.86 -16.17
C THR A 43 3.51 9.44 -15.99
N HIS A 44 3.30 8.62 -17.03
CA HIS A 44 3.64 7.20 -17.01
C HIS A 44 5.14 6.97 -17.16
N ILE A 45 5.66 6.01 -16.39
CA ILE A 45 7.04 5.50 -16.48
C ILE A 45 7.03 3.99 -16.30
N ASP A 46 7.99 3.30 -16.90
CA ASP A 46 8.15 1.85 -16.82
C ASP A 46 9.40 1.44 -16.03
N THR A 47 10.40 2.32 -15.90
CA THR A 47 11.65 2.05 -15.20
C THR A 47 11.98 3.12 -14.16
N PHE A 48 12.85 2.78 -13.20
CA PHE A 48 13.32 3.74 -12.20
C PHE A 48 14.19 4.84 -12.81
N GLU A 49 14.94 4.51 -13.85
CA GLU A 49 15.74 5.46 -14.64
C GLU A 49 14.83 6.49 -15.33
N GLU A 50 13.72 6.04 -15.92
CA GLU A 50 12.71 6.95 -16.50
C GLU A 50 12.06 7.83 -15.45
N LEU A 51 11.79 7.31 -14.24
CA LEU A 51 11.29 8.08 -13.11
C LEU A 51 12.28 9.19 -12.76
N SER A 52 13.54 8.86 -12.57
CA SER A 52 14.63 9.79 -12.24
C SER A 52 14.80 10.87 -13.33
N ALA A 53 14.85 10.47 -14.60
CA ALA A 53 14.95 11.38 -15.73
C ALA A 53 13.73 12.32 -15.82
N THR A 54 12.54 11.79 -15.61
CA THR A 54 11.28 12.57 -15.63
C THR A 54 11.27 13.62 -14.53
N ILE A 55 11.63 13.26 -13.30
CA ILE A 55 11.74 14.21 -12.18
C ILE A 55 12.74 15.31 -12.50
N THR A 56 13.93 14.95 -12.99
CA THR A 56 14.99 15.91 -13.37
C THR A 56 14.49 16.88 -14.44
N ASN A 57 13.82 16.39 -15.47
CA ASN A 57 13.24 17.21 -16.53
C ASN A 57 12.15 18.14 -16.00
N LEU A 58 11.26 17.65 -15.16
CA LEU A 58 10.23 18.49 -14.54
C LEU A 58 10.87 19.58 -13.66
N CYS A 59 11.89 19.24 -12.87
CA CYS A 59 12.57 20.21 -12.01
C CYS A 59 13.31 21.31 -12.80
N SER A 60 13.74 21.05 -14.05
CA SER A 60 14.36 22.06 -14.90
C SER A 60 13.40 23.12 -15.46
N MET A 61 12.08 22.88 -15.41
CA MET A 61 11.08 23.84 -15.87
C MET A 61 11.00 25.02 -14.91
N ASN A 62 10.91 26.24 -15.44
CA ASN A 62 10.80 27.45 -14.63
C ASN A 62 9.37 27.69 -14.13
N GLU A 63 8.92 26.83 -13.19
CA GLU A 63 7.62 26.95 -12.52
C GLU A 63 7.68 26.35 -11.12
N ARG A 64 6.85 26.85 -10.20
CA ARG A 64 6.65 26.20 -8.89
C ARG A 64 5.87 24.92 -9.07
N LYS A 65 6.36 23.83 -8.50
CA LYS A 65 5.75 22.52 -8.69
C LYS A 65 5.80 21.64 -7.44
N PHE A 66 4.87 20.70 -7.40
CA PHE A 66 4.85 19.56 -6.50
C PHE A 66 4.90 18.29 -7.34
N ILE A 67 5.91 17.47 -7.15
CA ILE A 67 6.07 16.19 -7.86
C ILE A 67 5.92 15.07 -6.83
N TYR A 68 4.90 14.24 -6.99
CA TYR A 68 4.77 12.97 -6.30
C TYR A 68 5.21 11.87 -7.25
N ALA A 69 6.31 11.21 -6.89
CA ALA A 69 6.86 10.10 -7.66
C ALA A 69 6.72 8.81 -6.83
N TYR A 70 6.18 7.76 -7.45
CA TYR A 70 5.99 6.47 -6.79
C TYR A 70 6.65 5.35 -7.59
N TRP A 71 7.45 4.55 -6.91
CA TRP A 71 8.07 3.34 -7.42
C TRP A 71 7.70 2.15 -6.55
N HIS A 72 7.26 1.06 -7.15
CA HIS A 72 6.70 -0.08 -6.46
C HIS A 72 7.73 -1.13 -5.99
N GLN A 73 8.99 -1.01 -6.45
CA GLN A 73 10.06 -1.86 -5.95
C GLN A 73 10.78 -1.18 -4.77
N PRO A 74 11.31 -1.94 -3.83
CA PRO A 74 11.46 -3.41 -3.79
C PRO A 74 10.27 -4.18 -3.16
N ASP A 75 9.12 -3.57 -2.90
CA ASP A 75 7.98 -4.19 -2.21
C ASP A 75 7.62 -5.56 -2.82
N THR A 76 7.37 -5.61 -4.11
CA THR A 76 7.03 -6.86 -4.81
C THR A 76 8.14 -7.91 -4.74
N MET A 77 9.41 -7.49 -4.80
CA MET A 77 10.54 -8.40 -4.67
C MET A 77 10.64 -8.96 -3.26
N ILE A 78 10.43 -8.14 -2.23
CA ILE A 78 10.46 -8.57 -0.83
C ILE A 78 9.33 -9.57 -0.55
N HIS A 79 8.14 -9.33 -1.07
CA HIS A 79 7.03 -10.29 -0.95
C HIS A 79 7.35 -11.66 -1.55
N ASN A 80 8.11 -11.72 -2.63
CA ASN A 80 8.42 -12.96 -3.32
C ASN A 80 9.67 -13.67 -2.78
N HIS A 81 10.65 -12.94 -2.27
CA HIS A 81 11.99 -13.45 -1.95
C HIS A 81 12.38 -13.26 -0.47
N GLY A 82 11.68 -12.41 0.27
CA GLY A 82 12.01 -12.02 1.64
C GLY A 82 13.00 -10.86 1.74
N CYS A 83 13.05 -10.25 2.93
CA CYS A 83 13.82 -9.01 3.16
C CYS A 83 15.34 -9.16 2.99
N LYS A 84 15.88 -10.37 3.09
CA LYS A 84 17.33 -10.63 3.11
C LYS A 84 17.88 -11.15 1.80
N ASP A 85 17.05 -11.24 0.76
CA ASP A 85 17.47 -11.74 -0.54
C ASP A 85 18.47 -10.77 -1.20
N GLU A 86 19.46 -11.33 -1.89
CA GLU A 86 20.50 -10.54 -2.58
C GLU A 86 19.93 -9.68 -3.71
N MET A 87 18.86 -10.13 -4.37
CA MET A 87 18.18 -9.36 -5.41
C MET A 87 17.55 -8.09 -4.83
N VAL A 88 16.94 -8.18 -3.64
CA VAL A 88 16.38 -7.03 -2.93
C VAL A 88 17.47 -6.04 -2.55
N THR A 89 18.59 -6.55 -2.03
CA THR A 89 19.76 -5.71 -1.70
C THR A 89 20.32 -5.00 -2.93
N LYS A 90 20.38 -5.69 -4.06
CA LYS A 90 20.84 -5.12 -5.33
C LYS A 90 19.90 -4.03 -5.83
N GLU A 91 18.60 -4.27 -5.79
CA GLU A 91 17.58 -3.28 -6.18
C GLU A 91 17.67 -2.01 -5.32
N LEU A 92 17.75 -2.17 -4.01
CA LEU A 92 17.91 -1.04 -3.10
C LEU A 92 19.16 -0.20 -3.40
N ARG A 93 20.29 -0.84 -3.72
CA ARG A 93 21.51 -0.13 -4.11
C ARG A 93 21.37 0.59 -5.44
N GLN A 94 20.63 0.03 -6.39
CA GLN A 94 20.36 0.71 -7.67
C GLN A 94 19.51 1.95 -7.44
N ILE A 95 18.45 1.83 -6.63
CA ILE A 95 17.61 2.97 -6.23
C ILE A 95 18.45 4.04 -5.53
N GLU A 96 19.27 3.67 -4.54
CA GLU A 96 20.15 4.58 -3.81
C GLU A 96 21.06 5.36 -4.75
N ASN A 97 21.76 4.66 -5.65
CA ASN A 97 22.68 5.28 -6.62
C ASN A 97 21.95 6.25 -7.57
N GLU A 98 20.77 5.89 -8.06
CA GLU A 98 20.00 6.77 -8.95
C GLU A 98 19.43 7.98 -8.19
N VAL A 99 18.99 7.81 -6.94
CA VAL A 99 18.56 8.93 -6.09
C VAL A 99 19.72 9.87 -5.81
N GLU A 100 20.92 9.37 -5.51
CA GLU A 100 22.11 10.18 -5.28
C GLU A 100 22.49 11.02 -6.53
N LYS A 101 22.51 10.38 -7.71
CA LYS A 101 22.76 11.07 -8.97
C LYS A 101 21.73 12.17 -9.25
N MET A 102 20.46 11.82 -9.09
CA MET A 102 19.35 12.76 -9.28
C MET A 102 19.48 13.93 -8.31
N ALA A 103 19.68 13.68 -7.00
CA ALA A 103 19.83 14.72 -5.99
C ALA A 103 20.99 15.67 -6.32
N GLY A 104 22.11 15.15 -6.81
CA GLY A 104 23.25 15.96 -7.24
C GLY A 104 22.99 16.84 -8.48
N SER A 105 21.98 16.54 -9.28
CA SER A 105 21.59 17.28 -10.48
C SER A 105 20.51 18.33 -10.24
N LEU A 106 19.78 18.25 -9.12
CA LEU A 106 18.67 19.16 -8.81
C LEU A 106 19.17 20.48 -8.21
N SER A 107 18.51 21.57 -8.56
CA SER A 107 18.73 22.90 -7.98
C SER A 107 17.38 23.51 -7.58
N ASP A 108 17.37 24.33 -6.54
CA ASP A 108 16.15 24.99 -6.02
C ASP A 108 15.00 24.01 -5.78
N THR A 109 15.34 22.82 -5.27
CA THR A 109 14.41 21.71 -5.11
C THR A 109 14.60 21.06 -3.75
N LEU A 110 13.52 20.83 -3.03
CA LEU A 110 13.51 19.94 -1.87
C LEU A 110 13.13 18.53 -2.33
N LEU A 111 14.08 17.59 -2.26
CA LEU A 111 13.84 16.18 -2.50
C LEU A 111 13.57 15.48 -1.15
N VAL A 112 12.43 14.78 -1.08
CA VAL A 112 12.07 13.93 0.07
C VAL A 112 11.88 12.51 -0.43
N VAL A 113 12.64 11.56 0.15
CA VAL A 113 12.51 10.14 -0.13
C VAL A 113 11.94 9.47 1.12
N THR A 114 10.88 8.71 0.94
CA THR A 114 10.21 8.00 2.05
C THR A 114 9.65 6.68 1.57
N ALA A 115 9.48 5.75 2.48
CA ALA A 115 8.69 4.54 2.25
C ALA A 115 7.29 4.72 2.84
N ASP A 116 6.31 4.03 2.28
CA ASP A 116 4.94 3.95 2.80
C ASP A 116 4.86 3.05 4.04
N HIS A 117 5.66 1.97 4.09
CA HIS A 117 5.82 1.09 5.25
C HIS A 117 7.17 0.36 5.21
N GLY A 118 7.48 -0.33 6.29
CA GLY A 118 8.60 -1.26 6.38
C GLY A 118 8.19 -2.69 6.06
N HIS A 119 9.18 -3.57 5.92
CA HIS A 119 8.99 -5.00 5.71
C HIS A 119 9.63 -5.83 6.82
N LYS A 120 9.03 -6.98 7.08
CA LYS A 120 9.55 -8.00 7.97
C LYS A 120 9.18 -9.37 7.43
N ASP A 121 10.14 -10.30 7.43
CA ASP A 121 9.85 -11.70 7.10
C ASP A 121 8.97 -12.30 8.19
N LEU A 122 7.80 -12.78 7.79
CA LEU A 122 6.79 -13.40 8.67
C LEU A 122 6.35 -14.74 8.08
N GLY A 123 5.88 -15.63 8.96
CA GLY A 123 5.14 -16.80 8.55
C GLY A 123 3.77 -16.43 7.99
N TYR A 124 3.20 -17.32 7.20
CA TYR A 124 1.88 -17.13 6.59
C TYR A 124 0.89 -18.13 7.18
N TYR A 125 -0.32 -17.66 7.42
CA TYR A 125 -1.48 -18.49 7.69
C TYR A 125 -2.42 -18.40 6.49
N THR A 126 -2.67 -19.52 5.85
CA THR A 126 -3.62 -19.61 4.76
C THR A 126 -4.99 -19.98 5.32
N LEU A 127 -5.94 -19.07 5.28
CA LEU A 127 -7.25 -19.27 5.93
C LEU A 127 -7.98 -20.52 5.43
N THR A 128 -7.72 -20.95 4.19
CA THR A 128 -8.29 -22.18 3.63
C THR A 128 -7.83 -23.45 4.36
N ASP A 129 -6.75 -23.40 5.14
CA ASP A 129 -6.26 -24.50 5.95
C ASP A 129 -7.05 -24.65 7.28
N TYR A 130 -7.96 -23.69 7.55
CA TYR A 130 -8.79 -23.60 8.75
C TYR A 130 -10.29 -23.64 8.42
N PRO A 131 -10.82 -24.77 7.90
CA PRO A 131 -12.21 -24.89 7.46
C PRO A 131 -13.22 -24.61 8.59
N GLU A 132 -12.84 -24.91 9.85
CA GLU A 132 -13.68 -24.64 11.01
C GLU A 132 -13.88 -23.13 11.25
N ILE A 133 -12.85 -22.34 11.00
CA ILE A 133 -12.95 -20.85 11.04
C ILE A 133 -13.83 -20.36 9.88
N ILE A 134 -13.58 -20.87 8.67
CA ILE A 134 -14.34 -20.43 7.48
C ILE A 134 -15.84 -20.68 7.61
N LYS A 135 -16.26 -21.84 8.13
CA LYS A 135 -17.69 -22.16 8.30
C LYS A 135 -18.43 -21.19 9.20
N MET A 136 -17.71 -20.58 10.17
CA MET A 136 -18.26 -19.61 11.11
C MET A 136 -18.46 -18.23 10.49
N LEU A 137 -17.96 -17.98 9.28
CA LEU A 137 -17.98 -16.67 8.64
C LEU A 137 -19.22 -16.51 7.73
N LYS A 138 -19.85 -15.34 7.77
CA LYS A 138 -20.90 -14.91 6.82
C LYS A 138 -20.33 -14.65 5.42
N ARG A 139 -19.10 -14.20 5.37
CA ARG A 139 -18.34 -13.84 4.15
C ARG A 139 -16.84 -13.81 4.44
N PRO A 140 -15.98 -13.78 3.41
CA PRO A 140 -14.54 -13.64 3.61
C PRO A 140 -14.16 -12.42 4.45
N PRO A 141 -13.03 -12.49 5.16
CA PRO A 141 -12.45 -11.35 5.84
C PRO A 141 -12.20 -10.18 4.88
N SER A 142 -12.12 -8.99 5.42
CA SER A 142 -11.78 -7.77 4.67
C SER A 142 -10.72 -6.96 5.40
N ILE A 143 -10.36 -5.83 4.81
CA ILE A 143 -9.30 -4.90 5.16
C ILE A 143 -7.97 -5.44 4.62
N GLU A 144 -7.08 -5.95 5.47
CA GLU A 144 -5.80 -6.47 4.99
C GLU A 144 -5.35 -7.67 5.84
N SER A 145 -4.33 -8.40 5.41
CA SER A 145 -3.95 -9.69 6.01
C SER A 145 -3.46 -9.59 7.46
N ARG A 146 -2.86 -8.46 7.86
CA ARG A 146 -2.34 -8.23 9.21
C ARG A 146 -3.35 -7.57 10.15
N ALA A 147 -4.40 -6.97 9.60
CA ALA A 147 -5.48 -6.32 10.33
C ALA A 147 -6.84 -6.65 9.71
N SER A 148 -7.19 -7.93 9.78
CA SER A 148 -8.39 -8.47 9.13
C SER A 148 -9.65 -8.27 9.97
N ALA A 149 -10.74 -7.87 9.30
CA ALA A 149 -12.07 -7.88 9.89
C ALA A 149 -12.81 -9.15 9.52
N PHE A 150 -13.22 -9.91 10.54
CA PHE A 150 -14.00 -11.13 10.40
C PHE A 150 -15.48 -10.85 10.58
N TYR A 151 -16.32 -11.43 9.72
CA TYR A 151 -17.78 -11.29 9.74
C TYR A 151 -18.39 -12.60 10.20
N VAL A 152 -18.48 -12.76 11.50
CA VAL A 152 -18.93 -14.01 12.15
C VAL A 152 -20.45 -14.14 12.04
N ARG A 153 -20.93 -15.37 11.82
CA ARG A 153 -22.36 -15.70 11.87
C ARG A 153 -22.87 -15.64 13.30
N ASP A 154 -24.12 -15.25 13.48
CA ASP A 154 -24.68 -14.98 14.79
C ASP A 154 -24.66 -16.21 15.69
N GLU A 155 -24.89 -17.39 15.13
CA GLU A 155 -24.82 -18.67 15.83
C GLU A 155 -23.43 -19.04 16.38
N TYR A 156 -22.37 -18.46 15.82
CA TYR A 156 -20.96 -18.74 16.22
C TYR A 156 -20.30 -17.62 17.02
N MET A 157 -21.02 -16.58 17.41
CA MET A 157 -20.44 -15.41 18.10
C MET A 157 -19.71 -15.77 19.42
N ASN A 158 -20.15 -16.82 20.13
CA ASN A 158 -19.51 -17.27 21.35
C ASN A 158 -18.39 -18.29 21.11
N GLU A 159 -18.47 -19.08 20.06
CA GLU A 159 -17.51 -20.15 19.71
C GLU A 159 -16.30 -19.60 18.96
N PHE A 160 -16.54 -18.64 18.04
CA PHE A 160 -15.49 -18.09 17.18
C PHE A 160 -14.26 -17.55 17.92
N PRO A 161 -14.39 -16.78 19.04
CA PRO A 161 -13.21 -16.30 19.77
C PRO A 161 -12.35 -17.43 20.32
N ILE A 162 -12.97 -18.54 20.74
CA ILE A 162 -12.27 -19.71 21.28
C ILE A 162 -11.49 -20.38 20.16
N GLU A 163 -12.13 -20.67 19.04
CA GLU A 163 -11.49 -21.32 17.90
C GLU A 163 -10.42 -20.42 17.26
N PHE A 164 -10.64 -19.10 17.21
CA PHE A 164 -9.63 -18.16 16.75
C PHE A 164 -8.37 -18.19 17.62
N ILE A 165 -8.53 -18.16 18.94
CA ILE A 165 -7.40 -18.20 19.88
C ILE A 165 -6.68 -19.55 19.78
N ASN A 166 -7.39 -20.65 19.63
CA ASN A 166 -6.80 -21.97 19.46
C ASN A 166 -5.95 -22.06 18.16
N ALA A 167 -6.45 -21.44 17.09
CA ALA A 167 -5.80 -21.47 15.79
C ALA A 167 -4.65 -20.45 15.65
N PHE A 168 -4.81 -19.23 16.17
CA PHE A 168 -3.97 -18.08 15.86
C PHE A 168 -3.48 -17.29 17.07
N GLY A 169 -3.87 -17.66 18.30
CA GLY A 169 -3.64 -16.83 19.49
C GLY A 169 -2.17 -16.61 19.89
N ASN A 170 -1.23 -17.34 19.29
CA ASN A 170 0.21 -17.11 19.49
C ASN A 170 0.74 -15.91 18.67
N ASP A 171 0.11 -15.63 17.53
CA ASP A 171 0.61 -14.66 16.55
C ASP A 171 -0.36 -13.49 16.32
N PHE A 172 -1.64 -13.66 16.69
CA PHE A 172 -2.68 -12.65 16.49
C PHE A 172 -3.47 -12.37 17.76
N VAL A 173 -3.92 -11.14 17.88
CA VAL A 173 -4.84 -10.69 18.93
C VAL A 173 -6.21 -10.45 18.32
N LEU A 174 -7.24 -11.05 18.91
CA LEU A 174 -8.63 -10.81 18.51
C LEU A 174 -9.22 -9.67 19.34
N PHE A 175 -9.83 -8.72 18.67
CA PHE A 175 -10.60 -7.64 19.29
C PHE A 175 -12.06 -7.68 18.84
N SER A 176 -12.97 -7.44 19.74
CA SER A 176 -14.35 -7.10 19.38
C SER A 176 -14.43 -5.70 18.77
N LYS A 177 -15.50 -5.41 18.03
CA LYS A 177 -15.77 -4.08 17.49
C LYS A 177 -15.79 -2.99 18.57
N GLU A 178 -16.32 -3.32 19.74
CA GLU A 178 -16.40 -2.43 20.89
C GLU A 178 -15.01 -2.12 21.46
N GLU A 179 -14.15 -3.12 21.59
CA GLU A 179 -12.76 -2.94 22.04
C GLU A 179 -11.94 -2.11 21.05
N VAL A 180 -12.10 -2.33 19.75
CA VAL A 180 -11.45 -1.53 18.71
C VAL A 180 -11.80 -0.05 18.85
N LYS A 181 -13.11 0.26 19.08
CA LYS A 181 -13.57 1.63 19.29
C LYS A 181 -13.05 2.23 20.59
N GLN A 182 -13.10 1.48 21.69
CA GLN A 182 -12.62 1.95 22.99
C GLN A 182 -11.11 2.23 22.99
N LYS A 183 -10.34 1.37 22.32
CA LYS A 183 -8.90 1.50 22.20
C LYS A 183 -8.46 2.50 21.14
N ARG A 184 -9.38 3.00 20.30
CA ARG A 184 -9.11 3.92 19.19
C ARG A 184 -8.01 3.38 18.27
N LEU A 185 -8.14 2.12 17.86
CA LEU A 185 -7.12 1.46 17.03
C LEU A 185 -7.16 1.92 15.57
N PHE A 186 -8.28 2.52 15.12
CA PHE A 186 -8.50 3.11 13.80
C PHE A 186 -9.27 4.42 13.92
#